data_2fb1d5f454be98238773cd497eb614d4
#
_entry.id   2fb1d5f454be98238773cd497eb614d4
#
_cell.length_a   1.000
_cell.length_b   1.000
_cell.length_c   1.000
_cell.angle_alpha   90.00
_cell.angle_beta   90.00
_cell.angle_gamma   90.00
#
_symmetry.space_group_name_H-M   'P 1'
#
loop_
_entity.id
_entity.type
_entity.pdbx_description
1 polymer ?
#
loop_
_entity_poly.entity_id
_entity_poly.type
_entity_poly.pdbx_seq_one_letter_code
_entity_poly.pdbx_strand_id
1 'polypeptide(L)'
;MSSRSFKDDYAAGISIEKDLKPMLEFKFVDKLVKTGRYDKLDYEGERCFVEIKSRTNRYDQYPTTMIQKSKFDYARLQTKPVYFVFAFTDGIYYIQYTPELFDTFECSVFQRPGRIDKTDLRQVYVYIPITSLTRI
;
A
#
# COMPACT_ATOMS: atom_id res chain seq x y z
N MET A 1 -18.38 5.58 -20.43
CA MET A 1 -17.39 5.53 -19.35
C MET A 1 -16.02 5.89 -19.90
N SER A 2 -15.40 6.90 -19.34
CA SER A 2 -14.04 7.23 -19.73
C SER A 2 -13.06 6.28 -19.03
N SER A 3 -12.18 5.65 -19.79
CA SER A 3 -11.08 4.89 -19.23
C SER A 3 -10.02 5.85 -18.71
N ARG A 4 -9.54 5.62 -17.49
CA ARG A 4 -8.44 6.42 -16.94
C ARG A 4 -7.13 5.95 -17.55
N SER A 5 -6.29 6.90 -17.96
CA SER A 5 -4.96 6.58 -18.40
C SER A 5 -4.05 6.28 -17.20
N PHE A 6 -2.94 5.58 -17.46
CA PHE A 6 -1.91 5.36 -16.43
C PHE A 6 -1.43 6.68 -15.82
N LYS A 7 -1.28 7.72 -16.64
CA LYS A 7 -0.83 9.04 -16.20
C LYS A 7 -1.83 9.67 -15.23
N ASP A 8 -3.13 9.53 -15.50
CA ASP A 8 -4.17 10.06 -14.63
C ASP A 8 -4.20 9.31 -13.30
N ASP A 9 -4.04 8.00 -13.32
CA ASP A 9 -4.01 7.20 -12.09
C ASP A 9 -2.80 7.51 -11.23
N TYR A 10 -1.64 7.72 -11.84
CA TYR A 10 -0.42 8.10 -11.14
C TYR A 10 -0.57 9.48 -10.47
N ALA A 11 -1.10 10.47 -11.22
CA ALA A 11 -1.32 11.81 -10.68
C ALA A 11 -2.33 11.80 -9.54
N ALA A 12 -3.41 11.03 -9.65
CA ALA A 12 -4.42 10.89 -8.60
C ALA A 12 -3.82 10.25 -7.34
N GLY A 13 -2.98 9.24 -7.50
CA GLY A 13 -2.30 8.60 -6.37
C GLY A 13 -1.40 9.56 -5.61
N ILE A 14 -0.61 10.38 -6.30
CA ILE A 14 0.26 11.38 -5.68
C ILE A 14 -0.57 12.43 -4.94
N SER A 15 -1.68 12.89 -5.51
CA SER A 15 -2.56 13.86 -4.88
C SER A 15 -3.14 13.30 -3.56
N ILE A 16 -3.59 12.05 -3.57
CA ILE A 16 -4.12 11.39 -2.38
C ILE A 16 -3.04 11.27 -1.30
N GLU A 17 -1.82 10.87 -1.67
CA GLU A 17 -0.71 10.78 -0.72
C GLU A 17 -0.44 12.11 -0.02
N LYS A 18 -0.41 13.22 -0.77
CA LYS A 18 -0.19 14.55 -0.21
C LYS A 18 -1.31 14.95 0.75
N ASP A 19 -2.56 14.66 0.40
CA ASP A 19 -3.71 15.00 1.22
C ASP A 19 -3.73 14.20 2.53
N LEU A 20 -3.26 12.97 2.50
CA LEU A 20 -3.24 12.10 3.67
C LEU A 20 -2.07 12.37 4.62
N LYS A 21 -0.99 12.97 4.13
CA LYS A 21 0.24 13.12 4.91
C LYS A 21 0.02 13.77 6.28
N PRO A 22 -0.69 14.91 6.40
CA PRO A 22 -0.91 15.51 7.72
C PRO A 22 -1.65 14.59 8.69
N MET A 23 -2.66 13.88 8.19
CA MET A 23 -3.43 12.94 9.01
C MET A 23 -2.56 11.77 9.48
N LEU A 24 -1.72 11.24 8.61
CA LEU A 24 -0.83 10.14 8.94
C LEU A 24 0.26 10.57 9.92
N GLU A 25 0.80 11.78 9.76
CA GLU A 25 1.76 12.34 10.71
C GLU A 25 1.16 12.47 12.10
N PHE A 26 -0.10 12.87 12.18
CA PHE A 26 -0.82 12.95 13.45
C PHE A 26 -1.06 11.55 14.03
N LYS A 27 -1.55 10.63 13.20
CA LYS A 27 -1.90 9.26 13.64
C LYS A 27 -0.68 8.51 14.14
N PHE A 28 0.44 8.58 13.43
CA PHE A 28 1.65 7.82 13.77
C PHE A 28 2.63 8.61 14.62
N VAL A 29 2.30 9.85 14.97
CA VAL A 29 3.11 10.72 15.83
C VAL A 29 4.55 10.83 15.31
N ASP A 30 4.67 11.14 14.02
CA ASP A 30 5.96 11.19 13.33
C ASP A 30 5.88 12.20 12.18
N LYS A 31 7.01 12.81 11.86
CA LYS A 31 7.12 13.68 10.69
C LYS A 31 7.55 12.81 9.51
N LEU A 32 6.72 12.75 8.47
CA LEU A 32 6.94 11.89 7.32
C LEU A 32 7.57 12.67 6.18
N VAL A 33 8.63 12.12 5.61
CA VAL A 33 9.34 12.68 4.46
C VAL A 33 9.15 11.75 3.28
N LYS A 34 8.77 12.31 2.14
CA LYS A 34 8.61 11.54 0.90
C LYS A 34 9.96 10.93 0.51
N THR A 35 9.98 9.62 0.30
CA THR A 35 11.16 8.91 -0.15
C THR A 35 11.40 9.13 -1.64
N GLY A 36 12.52 8.65 -2.14
CA GLY A 36 12.86 8.75 -3.56
C GLY A 36 11.90 7.95 -4.44
N ARG A 37 11.82 8.30 -5.72
CA ARG A 37 10.93 7.68 -6.69
C ARG A 37 11.09 6.17 -6.79
N TYR A 38 12.30 5.67 -6.59
CA TYR A 38 12.62 4.25 -6.71
C TYR A 38 12.72 3.54 -5.37
N ASP A 39 12.44 4.23 -4.28
CA ASP A 39 12.44 3.62 -2.96
C ASP A 39 11.23 2.70 -2.79
N LYS A 40 11.40 1.69 -1.97
CA LYS A 40 10.38 0.64 -1.81
C LYS A 40 9.11 1.11 -1.09
N LEU A 41 9.25 2.06 -0.17
CA LEU A 41 8.15 2.59 0.62
C LEU A 41 8.01 4.09 0.39
N ASP A 42 6.78 4.61 0.48
CA ASP A 42 6.47 5.98 0.05
C ASP A 42 7.02 7.06 0.98
N TYR A 43 6.96 6.83 2.30
CA TYR A 43 7.36 7.83 3.29
C TYR A 43 8.21 7.20 4.38
N GLU A 44 9.16 7.98 4.88
CA GLU A 44 9.98 7.61 6.02
C GLU A 44 9.93 8.71 7.07
N GLY A 45 9.69 8.33 8.34
CA GLY A 45 9.85 9.17 9.50
C GLY A 45 11.01 8.69 10.38
N GLU A 46 11.24 9.35 11.51
CA GLU A 46 12.22 8.87 12.48
C GLU A 46 11.80 7.54 13.11
N ARG A 47 10.49 7.31 13.23
CA ARG A 47 9.92 6.21 14.00
C ARG A 47 9.30 5.13 13.14
N CYS A 48 8.95 5.42 11.89
CA CYS A 48 8.22 4.47 11.07
C CYS A 48 8.42 4.71 9.58
N PHE A 49 8.02 3.71 8.79
CA PHE A 49 7.79 3.83 7.35
C PHE A 49 6.31 3.73 7.05
N VAL A 50 5.85 4.40 6.01
CA VAL A 50 4.46 4.34 5.56
C VAL A 50 4.43 4.10 4.05
N GLU A 51 3.64 3.12 3.64
CA GLU A 51 3.33 2.85 2.24
C GLU A 51 1.83 3.09 2.04
N ILE A 52 1.46 3.90 1.04
CA ILE A 52 0.06 4.26 0.78
C ILE A 52 -0.38 3.63 -0.53
N LYS A 53 -1.52 2.95 -0.50
CA LYS A 53 -2.16 2.37 -1.67
C LYS A 53 -3.57 2.95 -1.83
N SER A 54 -3.80 3.61 -2.96
CA SER A 54 -5.13 4.07 -3.33
C SER A 54 -5.91 2.93 -3.96
N ARG A 55 -7.19 2.81 -3.60
CA ARG A 55 -8.08 1.82 -4.17
C ARG A 55 -9.31 2.52 -4.77
N THR A 56 -9.85 1.95 -5.81
CA THR A 56 -11.05 2.49 -6.48
C THR A 56 -12.32 1.80 -6.01
N ASN A 57 -12.22 0.92 -5.02
CA ASN A 57 -13.34 0.18 -4.44
C ASN A 57 -13.60 0.63 -3.00
N ARG A 58 -14.76 0.24 -2.49
CA ARG A 58 -15.08 0.44 -1.07
C ARG A 58 -14.32 -0.58 -0.21
N TYR A 59 -14.18 -0.24 1.06
CA TYR A 59 -13.45 -1.06 2.03
C TYR A 59 -13.92 -2.53 2.03
N ASP A 60 -15.21 -2.75 2.08
CA ASP A 60 -15.80 -4.09 2.21
C ASP A 60 -16.29 -4.70 0.91
N GLN A 61 -15.91 -4.13 -0.22
CA GLN A 61 -16.36 -4.64 -1.53
C GLN A 61 -15.77 -6.00 -1.85
N TYR A 62 -14.55 -6.27 -1.41
CA TYR A 62 -13.87 -7.55 -1.56
C TYR A 62 -13.38 -8.04 -0.21
N PRO A 63 -13.23 -9.36 -0.02
CA PRO A 63 -12.78 -9.91 1.27
C PRO A 63 -11.30 -9.63 1.59
N THR A 64 -10.50 -9.31 0.58
CA THR A 64 -9.06 -9.02 0.74
C THR A 64 -8.66 -7.82 -0.08
N THR A 65 -7.56 -7.17 0.33
CA THR A 65 -6.81 -6.25 -0.50
C THR A 65 -5.40 -6.79 -0.69
N MET A 66 -4.72 -6.34 -1.75
CA MET A 66 -3.43 -6.92 -2.13
C MET A 66 -2.31 -5.92 -2.00
N ILE A 67 -1.13 -6.43 -1.66
CA ILE A 67 0.11 -5.68 -1.73
C ILE A 67 1.19 -6.58 -2.35
N GLN A 68 2.11 -5.98 -3.10
CA GLN A 68 3.23 -6.74 -3.67
C GLN A 68 4.09 -7.35 -2.57
N LYS A 69 4.43 -8.62 -2.73
CA LYS A 69 5.30 -9.31 -1.77
C LYS A 69 6.66 -8.64 -1.62
N SER A 70 7.15 -7.95 -2.65
CA SER A 70 8.40 -7.20 -2.56
C SER A 70 8.36 -6.11 -1.49
N LYS A 71 7.21 -5.46 -1.30
CA LYS A 71 7.02 -4.49 -0.22
C LYS A 71 7.04 -5.15 1.15
N PHE A 72 6.39 -6.29 1.25
CA PHE A 72 6.36 -7.12 2.44
C PHE A 72 7.78 -7.60 2.80
N ASP A 73 8.54 -8.12 1.82
CA ASP A 73 9.91 -8.60 2.04
C ASP A 73 10.83 -7.46 2.48
N TYR A 74 10.65 -6.27 1.92
CA TYR A 74 11.40 -5.10 2.34
C TYR A 74 11.06 -4.68 3.77
N ALA A 75 9.77 -4.73 4.13
CA ALA A 75 9.31 -4.40 5.48
C ALA A 75 9.93 -5.32 6.53
N ARG A 76 10.10 -6.59 6.20
CA ARG A 76 10.70 -7.58 7.10
C ARG A 76 12.13 -7.22 7.48
N LEU A 77 12.84 -6.51 6.63
CA LEU A 77 14.25 -6.14 6.85
C LEU A 77 14.40 -4.85 7.67
N GLN A 78 13.31 -4.14 7.93
CA GLN A 78 13.39 -2.86 8.61
C GLN A 78 13.36 -3.04 10.13
N THR A 79 14.07 -2.14 10.83
CA THR A 79 14.05 -2.09 12.29
C THR A 79 12.92 -1.21 12.81
N LYS A 80 12.47 -0.25 12.01
CA LYS A 80 11.34 0.61 12.33
C LYS A 80 10.04 -0.07 11.95
N PRO A 81 8.93 0.21 12.66
CA PRO A 81 7.62 -0.23 12.22
C PRO A 81 7.30 0.23 10.80
N VAL A 82 6.62 -0.62 10.04
CA VAL A 82 6.13 -0.32 8.70
C VAL A 82 4.62 -0.40 8.71
N TYR A 83 3.96 0.67 8.25
CA TYR A 83 2.50 0.74 8.16
C TYR A 83 2.09 0.76 6.69
N PHE A 84 1.15 -0.11 6.34
CA PHE A 84 0.49 -0.10 5.05
C PHE A 84 -0.85 0.60 5.20
N VAL A 85 -1.06 1.65 4.43
CA VAL A 85 -2.27 2.47 4.47
C VAL A 85 -3.02 2.29 3.16
N PHE A 86 -4.32 2.02 3.28
CA PHE A 86 -5.20 1.82 2.11
C PHE A 86 -6.27 2.90 2.11
N ALA A 87 -6.27 3.70 1.05
CA ALA A 87 -7.28 4.74 0.82
C ALA A 87 -8.37 4.16 -0.08
N PHE A 88 -9.45 3.66 0.53
CA PHE A 88 -10.64 3.22 -0.17
C PHE A 88 -11.54 4.40 -0.48
N THR A 89 -12.55 4.20 -1.32
CA THR A 89 -13.48 5.28 -1.68
C THR A 89 -14.31 5.76 -0.49
N ASP A 90 -14.50 4.93 0.52
CA ASP A 90 -15.33 5.22 1.68
C ASP A 90 -14.56 5.34 3.01
N GLY A 91 -13.23 5.29 2.99
CA GLY A 91 -12.46 5.47 4.22
C GLY A 91 -11.01 5.11 4.09
N ILE A 92 -10.25 5.47 5.12
CA ILE A 92 -8.81 5.24 5.20
C ILE A 92 -8.57 4.21 6.28
N TYR A 93 -7.79 3.19 5.95
CA TYR A 93 -7.49 2.06 6.83
C TYR A 93 -6.00 1.80 6.84
N TYR A 94 -5.51 1.16 7.90
CA TYR A 94 -4.10 0.81 7.98
C TYR A 94 -3.90 -0.54 8.64
N ILE A 95 -2.72 -1.10 8.45
CA ILE A 95 -2.25 -2.28 9.15
C ILE A 95 -0.75 -2.12 9.38
N GLN A 96 -0.29 -2.46 10.59
CA GLN A 96 1.13 -2.52 10.87
C GLN A 96 1.69 -3.86 10.39
N TYR A 97 2.80 -3.81 9.69
CA TYR A 97 3.49 -5.03 9.31
C TYR A 97 4.04 -5.72 10.56
N THR A 98 3.70 -6.99 10.72
CA THR A 98 4.35 -7.89 11.68
C THR A 98 4.55 -9.24 10.97
N PRO A 99 5.74 -9.87 11.11
CA PRO A 99 5.95 -11.16 10.46
C PRO A 99 4.95 -12.22 10.93
N GLU A 100 4.61 -12.21 12.21
CA GLU A 100 3.71 -13.20 12.80
C GLU A 100 2.34 -13.19 12.13
N LEU A 101 1.80 -12.00 11.85
CA LEU A 101 0.51 -11.86 11.22
C LEU A 101 0.61 -12.08 9.71
N PHE A 102 1.57 -11.42 9.06
CA PHE A 102 1.68 -11.44 7.59
C PHE A 102 2.07 -12.80 7.04
N ASP A 103 2.82 -13.60 7.80
CA ASP A 103 3.17 -14.95 7.39
C ASP A 103 1.94 -15.89 7.36
N THR A 104 0.81 -15.49 7.97
CA THR A 104 -0.46 -16.24 7.88
C THR A 104 -1.26 -15.91 6.63
N PHE A 105 -0.92 -14.84 5.91
CA PHE A 105 -1.68 -14.39 4.75
C PHE A 105 -1.32 -15.19 3.50
N GLU A 106 -2.31 -15.42 2.64
CA GLU A 106 -2.10 -16.10 1.38
C GLU A 106 -1.29 -15.24 0.41
N CYS A 107 -0.44 -15.89 -0.37
CA CYS A 107 0.32 -15.26 -1.43
C CYS A 107 0.03 -16.00 -2.74
N SER A 108 -0.03 -15.27 -3.84
CA SER A 108 -0.11 -15.90 -5.15
C SER A 108 0.54 -15.05 -6.21
N VAL A 109 0.90 -15.71 -7.31
CA VAL A 109 1.42 -15.03 -8.49
C VAL A 109 0.23 -14.48 -9.26
N PHE A 110 0.27 -13.21 -9.58
CA PHE A 110 -0.76 -12.55 -10.36
C PHE A 110 -0.13 -11.90 -11.58
N GLN A 111 -0.66 -12.23 -12.76
CA GLN A 111 -0.27 -11.60 -14.01
C GLN A 111 -1.40 -10.68 -14.46
N ARG A 112 -1.08 -9.40 -14.64
CA ARG A 112 -2.10 -8.43 -15.09
C ARG A 112 -2.47 -8.72 -16.53
N PRO A 113 -3.76 -8.90 -16.84
CA PRO A 113 -4.22 -9.13 -18.22
C PRO A 113 -3.82 -7.95 -19.13
N GLY A 114 -3.37 -8.26 -20.36
CA GLY A 114 -3.04 -7.24 -21.35
C GLY A 114 -1.70 -6.56 -21.18
N ARG A 115 -0.93 -6.87 -20.14
CA ARG A 115 0.42 -6.36 -20.00
C ARG A 115 1.40 -7.23 -20.75
N ILE A 116 2.14 -6.60 -21.69
CA ILE A 116 3.18 -7.27 -22.47
C ILE A 116 4.55 -6.71 -22.04
N ASP A 117 4.74 -6.52 -20.77
CA ASP A 117 6.04 -6.07 -20.28
C ASP A 117 6.90 -7.30 -20.00
N LYS A 118 8.01 -7.40 -20.72
CA LYS A 118 8.94 -8.54 -20.62
C LYS A 118 9.66 -8.60 -19.28
N THR A 119 9.71 -7.50 -18.54
CA THR A 119 10.44 -7.43 -17.28
C THR A 119 9.58 -7.72 -16.07
N ASP A 120 8.25 -7.77 -16.25
CA ASP A 120 7.31 -7.85 -15.13
C ASP A 120 6.10 -8.71 -15.45
N LEU A 121 6.36 -9.91 -15.95
CA LEU A 121 5.30 -10.84 -16.35
C LEU A 121 4.57 -11.45 -15.17
N ARG A 122 5.25 -11.58 -14.02
CA ARG A 122 4.68 -12.22 -12.83
C ARG A 122 5.11 -11.48 -11.59
N GLN A 123 4.13 -11.10 -10.79
CA GLN A 123 4.39 -10.55 -9.46
C GLN A 123 3.67 -11.37 -8.43
N VAL A 124 4.33 -11.57 -7.29
CA VAL A 124 3.70 -12.21 -6.15
C VAL A 124 3.03 -11.15 -5.29
N TYR A 125 1.77 -11.40 -4.94
CA TYR A 125 0.98 -10.54 -4.09
C TYR A 125 0.61 -11.26 -2.80
N VAL A 126 0.56 -10.49 -1.72
CA VAL A 126 0.04 -10.94 -0.43
C VAL A 126 -1.39 -10.45 -0.31
N TYR A 127 -2.31 -11.33 0.04
CA TYR A 127 -3.72 -11.02 0.22
C TYR A 127 -3.99 -10.73 1.69
N ILE A 128 -4.33 -9.48 1.99
CA ILE A 128 -4.59 -9.03 3.35
C ILE A 128 -6.09 -9.04 3.58
N PRO A 129 -6.60 -9.87 4.52
CA PRO A 129 -8.03 -9.81 4.86
C PRO A 129 -8.40 -8.40 5.32
N ILE A 130 -9.50 -7.86 4.80
CA ILE A 130 -9.92 -6.51 5.19
C ILE A 130 -10.26 -6.41 6.66
N THR A 131 -10.66 -7.53 7.28
CA THR A 131 -10.93 -7.59 8.72
C THR A 131 -9.68 -7.36 9.58
N SER A 132 -8.49 -7.48 9.00
CA SER A 132 -7.22 -7.19 9.68
C SER A 132 -6.86 -5.71 9.64
N LEU A 133 -7.59 -4.90 8.87
CA LEU A 133 -7.34 -3.46 8.74
C LEU A 133 -8.07 -2.69 9.83
N THR A 134 -7.44 -1.60 10.29
CA THR A 134 -8.02 -0.70 11.27
C THR A 134 -8.32 0.64 10.61
N ARG A 135 -9.50 1.18 10.84
CA ARG A 135 -9.88 2.49 10.31
C ARG A 135 -9.15 3.59 11.07
N ILE A 136 -8.64 4.54 10.32
CA ILE A 136 -8.06 5.77 10.89
C ILE A 136 -9.17 6.76 11.25
#